data_edb7518130cc0c59e8ba12e551b6a61f
#
_entry.id   edb7518130cc0c59e8ba12e551b6a61f
#
_cell.length_a   1.000
_cell.length_b   1.000
_cell.length_c   1.000
_cell.angle_alpha   90.00
_cell.angle_beta   90.00
_cell.angle_gamma   90.00
#
_symmetry.space_group_name_H-M   'P 1'
#
loop_
_entity.id
_entity.type
_entity.pdbx_description
1 polymer ?
#
loop_
_entity_poly.entity_id
_entity_poly.type
_entity_poly.pdbx_seq_one_letter_code
_entity_poly.pdbx_strand_id
1 'polypeptide(L)' 'MKKMSKFDYPFCEICANELNFFIDATKVARGYEVCDNCFYDLGE' A
#
# COMPACT_ATOMS: atom_id res chain seq x y z
N MET A 1 20.45 7.10 2.65
CA MET A 1 20.30 6.51 2.47
C MET A 1 19.77 5.87 1.75
N LYS A 2 19.72 5.24 1.51
CA LYS A 2 19.18 4.65 0.75
C LYS A 2 18.41 3.71 1.14
N LYS A 3 17.44 3.37 0.74
CA LYS A 3 16.65 2.42 1.07
C LYS A 3 17.06 1.19 0.62
N MET A 4 16.91 0.21 1.35
CA MET A 4 17.27 -1.09 0.97
C MET A 4 16.18 -1.81 0.33
N SER A 5 14.99 -1.29 0.35
CA SER A 5 13.85 -1.96 -0.22
C SER A 5 13.90 -1.93 -1.70
N LYS A 6 13.39 -2.92 -2.39
CA LYS A 6 13.35 -2.91 -3.79
C LYS A 6 12.31 -1.98 -4.27
N PHE A 7 11.37 -1.54 -3.44
CA PHE A 7 10.34 -0.63 -3.84
C PHE A 7 10.56 0.68 -3.13
N ASP A 8 10.84 1.73 -3.88
CA ASP A 8 11.13 3.01 -3.32
C ASP A 8 9.93 3.89 -3.20
N TYR A 9 8.80 3.46 -3.61
CA TYR A 9 7.61 4.28 -3.60
C TYR A 9 6.58 3.64 -2.69
N PRO A 10 5.59 4.40 -2.23
CA PRO A 10 4.57 3.82 -1.40
C PRO A 10 3.70 2.88 -2.22
N PHE A 11 3.44 1.71 -1.72
CA PHE A 11 2.58 0.76 -2.39
C PHE A 11 1.55 0.27 -1.39
N CYS A 12 0.46 -0.27 -1.90
CA CYS A 12 -0.63 -0.74 -1.07
C CYS A 12 -0.15 -1.88 -0.21
N GLU A 13 -0.09 -1.67 1.09
CA GLU A 13 0.43 -2.67 2.00
C GLU A 13 -0.48 -3.88 2.07
N ILE A 14 -1.77 -3.65 1.95
CA ILE A 14 -2.71 -4.74 2.03
C ILE A 14 -2.60 -5.64 0.83
N CYS A 15 -2.56 -5.07 -0.35
CA CYS A 15 -2.42 -5.87 -1.55
C CYS A 15 -1.09 -6.59 -1.57
N ALA A 16 -0.06 -5.93 -1.11
CA ALA A 16 1.26 -6.54 -1.08
C ALA A 16 1.28 -7.74 -0.16
N ASN A 17 0.61 -7.64 0.97
CA ASN A 17 0.59 -8.73 1.93
C ASN A 17 -0.35 -9.84 1.54
N GLU A 18 -1.51 -9.49 1.05
CA GLU A 18 -2.52 -10.50 0.80
C GLU A 18 -2.44 -11.11 -0.57
N LEU A 19 -2.10 -10.30 -1.56
CA LEU A 19 -2.08 -10.77 -2.92
C LEU A 19 -0.70 -10.79 -3.53
N ASN A 20 0.29 -10.34 -2.79
CA ASN A 20 1.63 -10.23 -3.32
C ASN A 20 1.62 -9.34 -4.52
N PHE A 21 0.75 -8.35 -4.53
CA PHE A 21 0.53 -7.50 -5.67
C PHE A 21 0.90 -6.08 -5.29
N PHE A 22 1.92 -5.54 -5.91
CA PHE A 22 2.43 -4.24 -5.54
C PHE A 22 1.88 -3.18 -6.47
N ILE A 23 0.94 -2.39 -5.96
CA ILE A 23 0.37 -1.31 -6.75
C ILE A 23 0.54 -0.04 -5.97
N ASP A 24 0.48 1.08 -6.64
CA ASP A 24 0.68 2.37 -6.01
C ASP A 24 -0.39 2.61 -4.96
N ALA A 25 0.03 3.12 -3.82
CA ALA A 25 -0.89 3.51 -2.79
C ALA A 25 -1.24 4.96 -3.00
N THR A 26 -2.51 5.27 -2.94
CA THR A 26 -2.95 6.64 -3.13
C THR A 26 -3.60 7.19 -1.88
N LYS A 27 -3.85 6.35 -0.90
CA LYS A 27 -4.52 6.78 0.32
C LYS A 27 -3.85 6.17 1.53
N VAL A 28 -4.27 6.63 2.69
CA VAL A 28 -3.74 6.09 3.93
C VAL A 28 -4.92 5.66 4.79
N ALA A 29 -4.87 4.48 5.33
CA ALA A 29 -5.91 3.97 6.20
C ALA A 29 -5.27 3.19 7.32
N ARG A 30 -5.66 3.47 8.53
CA ARG A 30 -5.17 2.76 9.70
C ARG A 30 -3.66 2.77 9.80
N GLY A 31 -3.04 3.83 9.33
CA GLY A 31 -1.60 3.95 9.39
C GLY A 31 -0.87 3.23 8.27
N TYR A 32 -1.60 2.65 7.34
CA TYR A 32 -0.99 1.97 6.21
C TYR A 32 -1.26 2.72 4.94
N GLU A 33 -0.35 2.62 4.02
CA GLU A 33 -0.55 3.19 2.71
C GLU A 33 -1.29 2.16 1.89
N VAL A 34 -2.42 2.54 1.32
CA VAL A 34 -3.28 1.61 0.61
C VAL A 34 -3.72 2.20 -0.71
N CYS A 35 -4.20 1.38 -1.59
CA CYS A 35 -4.74 1.86 -2.85
C CYS A 35 -6.19 2.26 -2.64
N ASP A 36 -6.74 2.93 -3.63
CA ASP A 36 -8.11 3.37 -3.59
C ASP A 36 -9.05 2.23 -3.27
N ASN A 37 -8.85 1.13 -3.92
CA ASN A 37 -9.72 -0.02 -3.77
C ASN A 37 -9.73 -0.53 -2.33
N CYS A 38 -8.56 -0.67 -1.75
CA CYS A 38 -8.47 -1.13 -0.38
C CYS A 38 -9.03 -0.08 0.59
N PHE A 39 -8.81 1.18 0.27
CA PHE A 39 -9.30 2.25 1.10
C PHE A 39 -10.82 2.18 1.22
N TYR A 40 -11.49 2.00 0.11
CA TYR A 40 -12.94 1.90 0.11
C TYR A 40 -13.41 0.61 0.75
N ASP A 41 -12.65 -0.44 0.56
CA ASP A 41 -12.99 -1.73 1.12
C ASP A 41 -12.94 -1.69 2.64
N LEU A 42 -12.01 -0.93 3.20
CA LEU A 42 -11.90 -0.81 4.62
C LEU A 42 -12.95 0.13 5.21
N GLY A 43 -13.49 0.98 4.40
CA GLY A 43 -14.51 1.89 4.86
C GLY A 43 -13.96 3.08 5.62
N GLU A 44 -12.73 3.42 5.37
CA GLU A 44 -12.11 4.57 6.05
C GLU A 44 -12.38 5.91 5.36
#